data_f5e5783aca20dafce6bf256d5704b7dd
#
_entry.id   f5e5783aca20dafce6bf256d5704b7dd
#
_cell.length_a   1.000
_cell.length_b   1.000
_cell.length_c   1.000
_cell.angle_alpha   90.00
_cell.angle_beta   90.00
_cell.angle_gamma   90.00
#
_symmetry.space_group_name_H-M   'P 1'
#
loop_
_entity.id
_entity.type
_entity.pdbx_description
1 polymer ?
#
loop_
_entity_poly.entity_id
_entity_poly.type
_entity_poly.pdbx_seq_one_letter_code
_entity_poly.pdbx_strand_id
1 'polypeptide(L)'
;MALAGHALVAIWNDILPESRADFFEWHPREHMVERLGIPGFLRGRRCIAVDGGVEFLTLYEVSGTDVLASDTYLQRVLNPTPWSSRVLPSFRNNVRGACDIVYSQGHAMGGFVHTLRLKAEPGREQALDRALAQDVLPALHELPHVCGVHYVVNDVAPVSY
;
A
#
# COMPACT_ATOMS: atom_id res chain seq x y z
N MET A 1 -9.33 -5.22 -12.41
CA MET A 1 -8.70 -3.99 -12.95
C MET A 1 -7.26 -4.00 -12.48
N ALA A 2 -6.32 -3.84 -13.42
CA ALA A 2 -4.92 -3.66 -13.08
C ALA A 2 -4.75 -2.43 -12.14
N LEU A 3 -3.65 -2.35 -11.43
CA LEU A 3 -3.31 -1.19 -10.62
C LEU A 3 -3.15 0.04 -11.53
N ALA A 4 -3.57 1.19 -11.04
CA ALA A 4 -3.37 2.46 -11.72
C ALA A 4 -1.94 2.97 -11.48
N GLY A 5 -1.35 3.59 -12.49
CA GLY A 5 0.02 4.12 -12.40
C GLY A 5 1.11 3.04 -12.46
N HIS A 6 2.30 3.42 -11.98
CA HIS A 6 3.50 2.59 -12.06
C HIS A 6 4.07 2.21 -10.68
N ALA A 7 3.49 2.74 -9.60
CA ALA A 7 3.96 2.45 -8.25
C ALA A 7 2.80 2.33 -7.25
N LEU A 8 3.10 1.69 -6.11
CA LEU A 8 2.18 1.46 -5.01
C LEU A 8 2.85 1.83 -3.69
N VAL A 9 2.17 2.63 -2.88
CA VAL A 9 2.53 2.81 -1.48
C VAL A 9 1.66 1.88 -0.64
N ALA A 10 2.28 0.95 0.07
CA ALA A 10 1.60 0.01 0.94
C ALA A 10 1.99 0.27 2.40
N ILE A 11 1.01 0.41 3.26
CA ILE A 11 1.21 0.74 4.68
C ILE A 11 0.42 -0.26 5.51
N TRP A 12 1.13 -1.03 6.33
CA TRP A 12 0.53 -1.90 7.34
C TRP A 12 0.70 -1.24 8.71
N ASN A 13 -0.34 -1.19 9.50
CA ASN A 13 -0.27 -0.64 10.85
C ASN A 13 -1.38 -1.18 11.75
N ASP A 14 -1.11 -1.17 13.05
CA ASP A 14 -2.12 -1.22 14.10
C ASP A 14 -2.37 0.18 14.64
N ILE A 15 -3.46 0.34 15.39
CA ILE A 15 -3.82 1.57 16.09
C ILE A 15 -4.06 1.25 17.57
N LEU A 16 -3.59 2.13 18.45
CA LEU A 16 -3.93 2.05 19.87
C LEU A 16 -5.45 1.98 20.06
N PRO A 17 -5.97 1.07 20.90
CA PRO A 17 -7.41 0.85 21.09
C PRO A 17 -8.18 2.14 21.39
N GLU A 18 -7.62 3.00 22.24
CA GLU A 18 -8.23 4.29 22.63
C GLU A 18 -8.32 5.30 21.49
N SER A 19 -7.48 5.19 20.47
CA SER A 19 -7.46 6.09 19.31
C SER A 19 -8.22 5.52 18.10
N ARG A 20 -8.73 4.29 18.20
CA ARG A 20 -9.31 3.57 17.06
C ARG A 20 -10.53 4.29 16.48
N ALA A 21 -11.41 4.82 17.30
CA ALA A 21 -12.58 5.57 16.83
C ALA A 21 -12.18 6.85 16.08
N ASP A 22 -11.21 7.61 16.63
CA ASP A 22 -10.69 8.82 15.98
C ASP A 22 -9.99 8.49 14.65
N PHE A 23 -9.22 7.40 14.60
CA PHE A 23 -8.61 6.91 13.35
C PHE A 23 -9.65 6.56 12.27
N PHE A 24 -10.76 5.91 12.63
CA PHE A 24 -11.81 5.57 11.67
C PHE A 24 -12.48 6.80 11.05
N GLU A 25 -12.60 7.88 11.80
CA GLU A 25 -13.13 9.15 11.31
C GLU A 25 -12.08 9.95 10.51
N TRP A 26 -10.87 10.10 11.08
CA TRP A 26 -9.78 10.89 10.49
C TRP A 26 -9.32 10.33 9.14
N HIS A 27 -9.10 9.03 9.06
CA HIS A 27 -8.47 8.42 7.88
C HIS A 27 -9.26 8.64 6.59
N PRO A 28 -10.60 8.38 6.51
CA PRO A 28 -11.37 8.63 5.29
C PRO A 28 -11.73 10.10 5.07
N ARG A 29 -11.89 10.89 6.14
CA ARG A 29 -12.39 12.27 6.03
C ARG A 29 -11.28 13.29 5.80
N GLU A 30 -10.11 13.04 6.30
CA GLU A 30 -8.97 13.96 6.15
C GLU A 30 -7.79 13.29 5.44
N HIS A 31 -7.19 12.27 6.04
CA HIS A 31 -5.90 11.76 5.58
C HIS A 31 -5.93 11.19 4.15
N MET A 32 -6.90 10.35 3.85
CA MET A 32 -7.05 9.77 2.50
C MET A 32 -7.32 10.86 1.47
N VAL A 33 -8.19 11.81 1.79
CA VAL A 33 -8.53 12.93 0.92
C VAL A 33 -7.31 13.83 0.66
N GLU A 34 -6.53 14.13 1.71
CA GLU A 34 -5.28 14.89 1.57
C GLU A 34 -4.29 14.21 0.63
N ARG A 35 -4.09 12.90 0.79
CA ARG A 35 -3.17 12.14 -0.06
C ARG A 35 -3.65 12.09 -1.50
N LEU A 36 -4.92 11.82 -1.73
CA LEU A 36 -5.51 11.78 -3.08
C LEU A 36 -5.60 13.16 -3.74
N GLY A 37 -5.49 14.24 -2.99
CA GLY A 37 -5.35 15.61 -3.51
C GLY A 37 -3.94 15.96 -4.00
N ILE A 38 -2.95 15.09 -3.81
CA ILE A 38 -1.57 15.31 -4.29
C ILE A 38 -1.50 14.84 -5.76
N PRO A 39 -0.99 15.68 -6.69
CA PRO A 39 -0.77 15.26 -8.08
C PRO A 39 0.06 13.97 -8.14
N GLY A 40 -0.43 12.98 -8.89
CA GLY A 40 0.21 11.67 -9.01
C GLY A 40 -0.33 10.60 -8.06
N PHE A 41 -1.12 10.94 -7.02
CA PHE A 41 -1.91 9.96 -6.28
C PHE A 41 -3.20 9.66 -7.04
N LEU A 42 -3.38 8.43 -7.47
CA LEU A 42 -4.42 8.04 -8.42
C LEU A 42 -5.61 7.34 -7.76
N ARG A 43 -5.33 6.49 -6.79
CA ARG A 43 -6.35 5.73 -6.06
C ARG A 43 -5.84 5.36 -4.66
N GLY A 44 -6.75 5.34 -3.69
CA GLY A 44 -6.45 4.94 -2.31
C GLY A 44 -7.54 4.02 -1.77
N ARG A 45 -7.13 3.08 -0.93
CA ARG A 45 -8.06 2.19 -0.20
C ARG A 45 -7.45 1.73 1.10
N ARG A 46 -8.32 1.46 2.08
CA ARG A 46 -7.96 0.84 3.34
C ARG A 46 -8.69 -0.49 3.49
N CYS A 47 -7.97 -1.51 3.89
CA CYS A 47 -8.48 -2.82 4.24
C CYS A 47 -8.29 -3.05 5.74
N ILE A 48 -9.13 -3.90 6.32
CA ILE A 48 -9.06 -4.35 7.71
C ILE A 48 -8.82 -5.85 7.67
N ALA A 49 -7.89 -6.34 8.48
CA ALA A 49 -7.60 -7.76 8.58
C ALA A 49 -8.85 -8.51 9.08
N VAL A 50 -9.18 -9.58 8.40
CA VAL A 50 -10.26 -10.52 8.81
C VAL A 50 -9.68 -11.71 9.55
N ASP A 51 -8.38 -11.97 9.38
CA ASP A 51 -7.65 -13.06 10.03
C ASP A 51 -6.17 -12.69 10.18
N GLY A 52 -5.69 -12.69 11.41
CA GLY A 52 -4.28 -12.56 11.80
C GLY A 52 -3.54 -11.29 11.37
N GLY A 53 -2.32 -11.13 11.87
CA GLY A 53 -1.39 -10.09 11.43
C GLY A 53 -1.72 -8.68 11.91
N VAL A 54 -1.22 -7.70 11.17
CA VAL A 54 -1.43 -6.27 11.42
C VAL A 54 -2.84 -5.88 10.97
N GLU A 55 -3.55 -5.09 11.77
CA GLU A 55 -4.99 -4.84 11.61
C GLU A 55 -5.35 -4.10 10.32
N PHE A 56 -4.56 -3.10 9.92
CA PHE A 56 -4.87 -2.25 8.78
C PHE A 56 -3.84 -2.39 7.66
N LEU A 57 -4.35 -2.35 6.43
CA LEU A 57 -3.57 -2.17 5.22
C LEU A 57 -4.14 -0.99 4.44
N THR A 58 -3.32 0.03 4.24
CA THR A 58 -3.64 1.15 3.34
C THR A 58 -2.79 1.05 2.08
N LEU A 59 -3.43 1.16 0.93
CA LEU A 59 -2.80 1.14 -0.38
C LEU A 59 -3.08 2.46 -1.10
N TYR A 60 -2.02 3.09 -1.63
CA TYR A 60 -2.13 4.20 -2.57
C TYR A 60 -1.45 3.81 -3.87
N GLU A 61 -2.19 3.88 -4.95
CA GLU A 61 -1.68 3.71 -6.30
C GLU A 61 -1.23 5.08 -6.81
N VAL A 62 0.01 5.17 -7.26
CA VAL A 62 0.62 6.43 -7.67
C VAL A 62 1.22 6.33 -9.07
N SER A 63 1.36 7.47 -9.74
CA SER A 63 1.93 7.51 -11.10
C SER A 63 3.36 6.98 -11.18
N GLY A 64 4.14 7.15 -10.10
CA GLY A 64 5.50 6.66 -9.95
C GLY A 64 5.99 6.94 -8.52
N THR A 65 7.10 6.35 -8.12
CA THR A 65 7.70 6.57 -6.79
C THR A 65 8.26 7.98 -6.61
N ASP A 66 8.57 8.69 -7.69
CA ASP A 66 9.02 10.07 -7.72
C ASP A 66 8.00 11.06 -7.10
N VAL A 67 6.72 10.74 -7.15
CA VAL A 67 5.66 11.52 -6.48
C VAL A 67 5.95 11.72 -4.99
N LEU A 68 6.58 10.73 -4.34
CA LEU A 68 6.90 10.76 -2.91
C LEU A 68 8.07 11.69 -2.57
N ALA A 69 8.79 12.17 -3.58
CA ALA A 69 9.82 13.19 -3.45
C ALA A 69 9.35 14.58 -3.92
N SER A 70 8.09 14.71 -4.37
CA SER A 70 7.53 15.99 -4.81
C SER A 70 7.39 16.97 -3.65
N ASP A 71 7.57 18.26 -3.94
CA ASP A 71 7.40 19.32 -2.93
C ASP A 71 6.01 19.28 -2.30
N THR A 72 4.97 19.02 -3.10
CA THR A 72 3.59 18.93 -2.60
C THR A 72 3.43 17.79 -1.60
N TYR A 73 4.02 16.61 -1.86
CA TYR A 73 3.98 15.49 -0.93
C TYR A 73 4.77 15.80 0.35
N LEU A 74 6.00 16.30 0.19
CA LEU A 74 6.88 16.63 1.32
C LEU A 74 6.26 17.70 2.23
N GLN A 75 5.63 18.73 1.66
CA GLN A 75 4.92 19.75 2.44
C GLN A 75 3.78 19.14 3.28
N ARG A 76 3.05 18.17 2.76
CA ARG A 76 1.98 17.48 3.51
C ARG A 76 2.51 16.59 4.62
N VAL A 77 3.67 15.96 4.42
CA VAL A 77 4.30 15.11 5.44
C VAL A 77 4.93 15.94 6.55
N LEU A 78 5.61 17.02 6.18
CA LEU A 78 6.34 17.87 7.13
C LEU A 78 5.43 18.82 7.94
N ASN A 79 4.23 19.10 7.42
CA ASN A 79 3.28 20.01 8.06
C ASN A 79 1.93 19.31 8.28
N PRO A 80 1.87 18.32 9.18
CA PRO A 80 0.63 17.60 9.46
C PRO A 80 -0.42 18.54 10.06
N THR A 81 -1.69 18.29 9.74
CA THR A 81 -2.81 19.01 10.35
C THR A 81 -2.87 18.76 11.87
N PRO A 82 -3.59 19.57 12.64
CA PRO A 82 -3.82 19.28 14.06
C PRO A 82 -4.46 17.91 14.31
N TRP A 83 -5.33 17.44 13.41
CA TRP A 83 -5.94 16.12 13.51
C TRP A 83 -4.93 15.01 13.22
N SER A 84 -4.17 15.15 12.15
CA SER A 84 -3.06 14.21 11.83
C SER A 84 -2.03 14.14 12.97
N SER A 85 -1.65 15.28 13.55
CA SER A 85 -0.71 15.34 14.67
C SER A 85 -1.23 14.61 15.94
N ARG A 86 -2.53 14.52 16.12
CA ARG A 86 -3.17 13.79 17.22
C ARG A 86 -3.23 12.29 16.96
N VAL A 87 -3.55 11.88 15.71
CA VAL A 87 -3.79 10.48 15.36
C VAL A 87 -2.48 9.71 15.06
N LEU A 88 -1.54 10.31 14.32
CA LEU A 88 -0.31 9.64 13.89
C LEU A 88 0.50 8.99 15.04
N PRO A 89 0.62 9.60 16.24
CA PRO A 89 1.33 8.97 17.36
C PRO A 89 0.68 7.67 17.88
N SER A 90 -0.56 7.38 17.49
CA SER A 90 -1.26 6.14 17.88
C SER A 90 -0.94 4.92 17.00
N PHE A 91 -0.21 5.11 15.90
CA PHE A 91 0.19 4.01 15.02
C PHE A 91 1.15 3.06 15.72
N ARG A 92 0.94 1.76 15.53
CA ARG A 92 1.79 0.67 16.05
C ARG A 92 2.10 -0.30 14.91
N ASN A 93 3.18 -1.04 15.04
CA ASN A 93 3.62 -2.05 14.07
C ASN A 93 3.65 -1.51 12.63
N ASN A 94 3.99 -0.23 12.49
CA ASN A 94 3.91 0.49 11.21
C ASN A 94 5.03 0.04 10.27
N VAL A 95 4.64 -0.51 9.12
CA VAL A 95 5.54 -0.87 8.02
C VAL A 95 5.05 -0.19 6.77
N ARG A 96 5.91 0.57 6.13
CA ARG A 96 5.60 1.28 4.88
C ARG A 96 6.57 0.85 3.78
N GLY A 97 6.02 0.50 2.62
CA GLY A 97 6.77 0.27 1.39
C GLY A 97 6.35 1.25 0.30
N ALA A 98 7.32 1.79 -0.42
CA ALA A 98 7.13 2.46 -1.70
C ALA A 98 7.65 1.51 -2.77
N CYS A 99 6.75 0.96 -3.58
CA CYS A 99 7.03 -0.19 -4.41
C CYS A 99 6.79 0.14 -5.88
N ASP A 100 7.69 -0.27 -6.75
CA ASP A 100 7.45 -0.29 -8.18
C ASP A 100 6.56 -1.48 -8.56
N ILE A 101 5.63 -1.27 -9.49
CA ILE A 101 4.75 -2.32 -10.00
C ILE A 101 5.50 -3.09 -11.09
N VAL A 102 5.85 -4.34 -10.79
CA VAL A 102 6.53 -5.23 -11.74
C VAL A 102 5.52 -6.00 -12.60
N TYR A 103 4.42 -6.43 -11.98
CA TYR A 103 3.35 -7.15 -12.65
C TYR A 103 1.99 -6.76 -12.10
N SER A 104 1.02 -6.54 -12.98
CA SER A 104 -0.34 -6.20 -12.56
C SER A 104 -1.34 -6.65 -13.61
N GLN A 105 -2.18 -7.60 -13.26
CA GLN A 105 -3.27 -8.09 -14.09
C GLN A 105 -4.56 -8.13 -13.28
N GLY A 106 -5.67 -7.74 -13.90
CA GLY A 106 -6.97 -7.81 -13.24
C GLY A 106 -8.07 -7.13 -14.04
N HIS A 107 -9.31 -7.55 -13.79
CA HIS A 107 -10.52 -7.04 -14.45
C HIS A 107 -11.43 -6.26 -13.51
N ALA A 108 -11.29 -6.45 -12.20
CA ALA A 108 -12.11 -5.77 -11.19
C ALA A 108 -11.33 -5.55 -9.89
N MET A 109 -11.91 -4.80 -8.97
CA MET A 109 -11.46 -4.71 -7.58
C MET A 109 -12.28 -5.68 -6.74
N GLY A 110 -11.61 -6.61 -6.07
CA GLY A 110 -12.24 -7.53 -5.13
C GLY A 110 -12.56 -6.86 -3.78
N GLY A 111 -13.50 -7.44 -3.05
CA GLY A 111 -13.82 -7.05 -1.67
C GLY A 111 -12.79 -7.52 -0.64
N PHE A 112 -11.96 -8.50 -0.99
CA PHE A 112 -10.88 -9.03 -0.16
C PHE A 112 -9.54 -8.86 -0.83
N VAL A 113 -8.50 -8.66 -0.02
CA VAL A 113 -7.10 -8.59 -0.45
C VAL A 113 -6.29 -9.56 0.38
N HIS A 114 -5.56 -10.45 -0.29
CA HIS A 114 -4.53 -11.27 0.31
C HIS A 114 -3.17 -10.70 -0.04
N THR A 115 -2.31 -10.49 0.95
CA THR A 115 -0.96 -9.97 0.74
C THR A 115 0.08 -10.91 1.27
N LEU A 116 1.13 -11.13 0.48
CA LEU A 116 2.34 -11.84 0.89
C LEU A 116 3.53 -10.90 0.78
N ARG A 117 4.36 -10.88 1.82
CA ARG A 117 5.65 -10.21 1.79
C ARG A 117 6.73 -11.26 1.70
N LEU A 118 7.46 -11.24 0.62
CA LEU A 118 8.51 -12.20 0.31
C LEU A 118 9.86 -11.49 0.29
N LYS A 119 10.89 -12.22 0.64
CA LYS A 119 12.27 -11.80 0.46
C LYS A 119 12.99 -12.92 -0.28
N ALA A 120 13.59 -12.60 -1.42
CA ALA A 120 14.43 -13.53 -2.14
C ALA A 120 15.67 -13.90 -1.32
N GLU A 121 16.16 -15.11 -1.48
CA GLU A 121 17.52 -15.44 -1.06
C GLU A 121 18.53 -14.61 -1.88
N PRO A 122 19.65 -14.18 -1.29
CA PRO A 122 20.65 -13.40 -1.99
C PRO A 122 21.08 -14.08 -3.32
N GLY A 123 21.00 -13.34 -4.42
CA GLY A 123 21.32 -13.81 -5.77
C GLY A 123 20.19 -14.61 -6.44
N ARG A 124 19.02 -14.74 -5.82
CA ARG A 124 17.85 -15.41 -6.41
C ARG A 124 16.72 -14.44 -6.80
N GLU A 125 16.96 -13.12 -6.70
CA GLU A 125 15.97 -12.07 -6.96
C GLU A 125 15.34 -12.21 -8.35
N GLN A 126 16.16 -12.31 -9.39
CA GLN A 126 15.68 -12.47 -10.77
C GLN A 126 14.93 -13.79 -11.00
N ALA A 127 15.29 -14.85 -10.27
CA ALA A 127 14.57 -16.13 -10.37
C ALA A 127 13.19 -16.03 -9.74
N LEU A 128 13.08 -15.34 -8.59
CA LEU A 128 11.81 -15.06 -7.95
C LEU A 128 10.91 -14.21 -8.83
N ASP A 129 11.45 -13.11 -9.40
CA ASP A 129 10.72 -12.21 -10.30
C ASP A 129 10.13 -12.97 -11.49
N ARG A 130 10.94 -13.80 -12.13
CA ARG A 130 10.48 -14.61 -13.26
C ARG A 130 9.40 -15.60 -12.86
N ALA A 131 9.61 -16.34 -11.78
CA ALA A 131 8.64 -17.33 -11.31
C ALA A 131 7.31 -16.68 -10.95
N LEU A 132 7.33 -15.51 -10.25
CA LEU A 132 6.12 -14.79 -9.92
C LEU A 132 5.41 -14.25 -11.16
N ALA A 133 6.12 -13.54 -12.05
CA ALA A 133 5.50 -12.83 -13.17
C ALA A 133 5.09 -13.76 -14.33
N GLN A 134 5.81 -14.86 -14.55
CA GLN A 134 5.58 -15.73 -15.70
C GLN A 134 4.75 -16.98 -15.40
N ASP A 135 4.80 -17.48 -14.15
CA ASP A 135 4.16 -18.74 -13.79
C ASP A 135 3.08 -18.58 -12.73
N VAL A 136 3.43 -18.04 -11.56
CA VAL A 136 2.56 -18.08 -10.37
C VAL A 136 1.37 -17.12 -10.50
N LEU A 137 1.62 -15.84 -10.82
CA LEU A 137 0.57 -14.83 -10.87
C LEU A 137 -0.40 -15.04 -12.05
N PRO A 138 0.05 -15.40 -13.26
CA PRO A 138 -0.88 -15.78 -14.32
C PRO A 138 -1.77 -16.96 -13.92
N ALA A 139 -1.21 -18.01 -13.32
CA ALA A 139 -1.99 -19.16 -12.86
C ALA A 139 -2.99 -18.80 -11.75
N LEU A 140 -2.60 -17.93 -10.82
CA LEU A 140 -3.51 -17.43 -9.78
C LEU A 140 -4.64 -16.58 -10.34
N HIS A 141 -4.39 -15.79 -11.38
CA HIS A 141 -5.42 -14.96 -12.01
C HIS A 141 -6.53 -15.79 -12.69
N GLU A 142 -6.23 -16.99 -13.15
CA GLU A 142 -7.20 -17.90 -13.78
C GLU A 142 -8.10 -18.60 -12.74
N LEU A 143 -7.80 -18.51 -11.45
CA LEU A 143 -8.64 -19.13 -10.42
C LEU A 143 -10.00 -18.44 -10.31
N PRO A 144 -11.07 -19.19 -10.07
CA PRO A 144 -12.40 -18.61 -9.83
C PRO A 144 -12.35 -17.59 -8.70
N HIS A 145 -13.05 -16.46 -8.90
CA HIS A 145 -13.19 -15.38 -7.94
C HIS A 145 -11.92 -14.52 -7.69
N VAL A 146 -10.80 -14.77 -8.39
CA VAL A 146 -9.65 -13.89 -8.37
C VAL A 146 -9.87 -12.74 -9.36
N CYS A 147 -10.05 -11.52 -8.83
CA CYS A 147 -10.34 -10.32 -9.62
C CYS A 147 -9.07 -9.64 -10.14
N GLY A 148 -7.94 -9.88 -9.51
CA GLY A 148 -6.65 -9.32 -9.90
C GLY A 148 -5.51 -9.85 -9.06
N VAL A 149 -4.32 -9.85 -9.66
CA VAL A 149 -3.05 -10.27 -9.05
C VAL A 149 -1.99 -9.23 -9.37
N HIS A 150 -1.15 -8.91 -8.39
CA HIS A 150 -0.17 -7.85 -8.52
C HIS A 150 1.14 -8.26 -7.84
N TYR A 151 2.24 -7.92 -8.46
CA TYR A 151 3.58 -8.06 -7.90
C TYR A 151 4.25 -6.70 -7.88
N VAL A 152 4.69 -6.30 -6.71
CA VAL A 152 5.35 -5.02 -6.48
C VAL A 152 6.66 -5.24 -5.73
N VAL A 153 7.68 -4.49 -6.07
CA VAL A 153 9.00 -4.58 -5.46
C VAL A 153 9.31 -3.29 -4.72
N ASN A 154 9.71 -3.43 -3.46
CA ASN A 154 10.17 -2.31 -2.66
C ASN A 154 11.69 -2.21 -2.75
N ASP A 155 12.18 -1.26 -3.55
CA ASP A 155 13.62 -1.01 -3.71
C ASP A 155 14.19 -0.07 -2.65
N VAL A 156 13.32 0.53 -1.85
CA VAL A 156 13.73 1.48 -0.80
C VAL A 156 13.74 0.76 0.54
N ALA A 157 14.84 0.89 1.29
CA ALA A 157 14.88 0.41 2.67
C ALA A 157 13.65 0.95 3.45
N PRO A 158 12.97 0.12 4.26
CA PRO A 158 11.77 0.55 4.98
C PRO A 158 12.10 1.76 5.85
N VAL A 159 11.42 2.87 5.59
CA VAL A 159 11.50 4.06 6.43
C VAL A 159 10.64 3.77 7.66
N SER A 160 11.27 3.49 8.78
CA SER A 160 10.63 3.48 10.10
C SER A 160 10.53 4.93 10.58
N TYR A 161 9.33 5.40 10.88
CA TYR A 161 9.07 6.66 11.57
C TYR A 161 8.91 6.40 13.07
#